data_a83b56c125d379d93db10473b2f2aa4b
#
_entry.id   a83b56c125d379d93db10473b2f2aa4b
#
_cell.length_a   1.000
_cell.length_b   1.000
_cell.length_c   1.000
_cell.angle_alpha   90.00
_cell.angle_beta   90.00
_cell.angle_gamma   90.00
#
_symmetry.space_group_name_H-M   'P 1'
#
loop_
_entity.id
_entity.type
_entity.pdbx_description
1 polymer ?
#
loop_
_entity_poly.entity_id
_entity_poly.type
_entity_poly.pdbx_seq_one_letter_code
_entity_poly.pdbx_strand_id
1 'polypeptide(L)'
;MSIFQKKMFKKLSNFFIEQRPIYKEYKLPHEILYKRILIKSYDNWFYQKLKISKDINGRFEIIVLHIFIIFHCLSNNDKKNLTFKQSFLETFIDELESTYREIGISDNTFSKKMKIAAKSIYRRLDVYSQTIENIDLFNESLQRNIWPLEDQDTNKVNELNEYVYKKIKKYKNKSFDEIIESSKQGF
;
A
#
# COMPACT_ATOMS: atom_id res chain seq x y z
N MET A 1 24.92 4.00 8.38
CA MET A 1 24.42 3.31 7.16
C MET A 1 25.61 3.10 6.22
N SER A 2 25.95 1.83 5.88
CA SER A 2 27.13 1.51 5.07
C SER A 2 26.94 2.00 3.62
N ILE A 3 28.07 2.23 2.90
CA ILE A 3 28.08 2.61 1.48
C ILE A 3 27.31 1.59 0.63
N PHE A 4 27.35 0.31 1.02
CA PHE A 4 26.60 -0.79 0.41
C PHE A 4 25.09 -0.62 0.59
N GLN A 5 24.64 -0.22 1.78
CA GLN A 5 23.22 0.05 2.05
C GLN A 5 22.72 1.26 1.24
N LYS A 6 23.52 2.34 1.13
CA LYS A 6 23.19 3.50 0.29
C LYS A 6 23.09 3.17 -1.20
N LYS A 7 24.01 2.33 -1.73
CA LYS A 7 23.96 1.85 -3.12
C LYS A 7 22.75 0.95 -3.39
N MET A 8 22.43 0.07 -2.44
CA MET A 8 21.28 -0.81 -2.52
C MET A 8 19.97 -0.01 -2.44
N PHE A 9 19.87 0.96 -1.53
CA PHE A 9 18.73 1.89 -1.45
C PHE A 9 18.55 2.71 -2.72
N LYS A 10 19.64 3.17 -3.36
CA LYS A 10 19.57 3.92 -4.62
C LYS A 10 19.12 3.05 -5.79
N LYS A 11 19.55 1.77 -5.85
CA LYS A 11 19.03 0.79 -6.83
C LYS A 11 17.56 0.47 -6.61
N LEU A 12 17.14 0.31 -5.35
CA LEU A 12 15.75 0.11 -4.95
C LEU A 12 14.88 1.31 -5.33
N SER A 13 15.34 2.52 -5.04
CA SER A 13 14.66 3.77 -5.39
C SER A 13 14.45 3.90 -6.90
N ASN A 14 15.47 3.65 -7.72
CA ASN A 14 15.37 3.73 -9.17
C ASN A 14 14.43 2.68 -9.75
N PHE A 15 14.43 1.47 -9.21
CA PHE A 15 13.55 0.38 -9.67
C PHE A 15 12.06 0.67 -9.47
N PHE A 16 11.69 1.40 -8.40
CA PHE A 16 10.31 1.84 -8.17
C PHE A 16 9.98 3.18 -8.82
N ILE A 17 10.98 3.95 -9.25
CA ILE A 17 10.81 5.24 -9.95
C ILE A 17 10.56 5.03 -11.44
N GLU A 18 11.22 4.06 -12.05
CA GLU A 18 10.91 3.64 -13.42
C GLU A 18 9.59 2.87 -13.37
N GLN A 19 8.58 3.41 -14.08
CA GLN A 19 7.36 2.64 -14.33
C GLN A 19 7.79 1.31 -14.95
N ARG A 20 7.67 0.21 -14.17
CA ARG A 20 7.81 -1.11 -14.77
C ARG A 20 6.88 -1.15 -15.97
N PRO A 21 7.37 -1.53 -17.13
CA PRO A 21 6.45 -1.97 -18.16
C PRO A 21 5.70 -3.14 -17.52
N ILE A 22 4.39 -2.95 -17.31
CA ILE A 22 3.53 -3.96 -16.69
C ILE A 22 3.26 -4.99 -17.77
N TYR A 23 4.24 -5.87 -18.03
CA TYR A 23 4.12 -6.97 -18.98
C TYR A 23 3.27 -8.14 -18.45
N LYS A 24 3.04 -8.17 -17.11
CA LYS A 24 2.17 -9.17 -16.51
C LYS A 24 0.71 -8.86 -16.86
N GLU A 25 0.05 -9.79 -17.53
CA GLU A 25 -1.37 -9.70 -17.80
C GLU A 25 -2.14 -10.04 -16.51
N TYR A 26 -2.79 -9.03 -15.95
CA TYR A 26 -3.66 -9.19 -14.77
C TYR A 26 -5.07 -9.50 -15.24
N LYS A 27 -5.58 -10.68 -14.92
CA LYS A 27 -6.89 -11.19 -15.38
C LYS A 27 -7.91 -11.31 -14.27
N LEU A 28 -7.44 -11.71 -13.08
CA LEU A 28 -8.33 -11.96 -11.95
C LEU A 28 -8.72 -10.64 -11.24
N PRO A 29 -9.91 -10.57 -10.65
CA PRO A 29 -10.42 -9.36 -9.99
C PRO A 29 -9.43 -8.72 -8.99
N HIS A 30 -8.82 -9.53 -8.13
CA HIS A 30 -7.84 -9.08 -7.14
C HIS A 30 -6.53 -8.58 -7.80
N GLU A 31 -6.09 -9.22 -8.88
CA GLU A 31 -4.91 -8.76 -9.64
C GLU A 31 -5.18 -7.43 -10.35
N ILE A 32 -6.35 -7.28 -10.96
CA ILE A 32 -6.77 -6.03 -11.63
C ILE A 32 -6.79 -4.88 -10.63
N LEU A 33 -7.38 -5.10 -9.44
CA LEU A 33 -7.45 -4.07 -8.41
C LEU A 33 -6.05 -3.74 -7.86
N TYR A 34 -5.20 -4.76 -7.64
CA TYR A 34 -3.82 -4.56 -7.25
C TYR A 34 -3.06 -3.67 -8.25
N LYS A 35 -3.16 -3.97 -9.56
CA LYS A 35 -2.56 -3.15 -10.62
C LYS A 35 -2.98 -1.69 -10.54
N ARG A 36 -4.26 -1.41 -10.26
CA ARG A 36 -4.78 -0.05 -10.15
C ARG A 36 -4.26 0.67 -8.92
N ILE A 37 -4.18 -0.03 -7.80
CA ILE A 37 -3.55 0.50 -6.57
C ILE A 37 -2.07 0.79 -6.83
N LEU A 38 -1.36 -0.11 -7.50
CA LEU A 38 0.03 0.09 -7.88
C LEU A 38 0.20 1.35 -8.76
N ILE A 39 -0.62 1.51 -9.80
CA ILE A 39 -0.61 2.72 -10.64
C ILE A 39 -0.91 3.96 -9.80
N LYS A 40 -1.91 3.90 -8.92
CA LYS A 40 -2.25 5.03 -8.04
C LYS A 40 -1.12 5.38 -7.08
N SER A 41 -0.34 4.40 -6.64
CA SER A 41 0.81 4.65 -5.76
C SER A 41 1.93 5.49 -6.40
N TYR A 42 1.89 5.67 -7.73
CA TYR A 42 2.82 6.56 -8.45
C TYR A 42 2.34 8.02 -8.55
N ASP A 43 1.14 8.34 -8.07
CA ASP A 43 0.60 9.69 -8.15
C ASP A 43 1.51 10.70 -7.43
N ASN A 44 1.91 11.73 -8.17
CA ASN A 44 2.81 12.78 -7.68
C ASN A 44 2.26 13.54 -6.47
N TRP A 45 0.93 13.55 -6.28
CA TRP A 45 0.31 14.16 -5.13
C TRP A 45 0.87 13.65 -3.80
N PHE A 46 1.07 12.35 -3.66
CA PHE A 46 1.65 11.75 -2.45
C PHE A 46 3.08 12.24 -2.18
N TYR A 47 3.87 12.40 -3.21
CA TYR A 47 5.30 12.71 -3.09
C TYR A 47 5.60 14.21 -3.09
N GLN A 48 4.93 14.97 -3.94
CA GLN A 48 5.20 16.40 -4.08
C GLN A 48 4.43 17.23 -3.04
N LYS A 49 3.16 16.93 -2.82
CA LYS A 49 2.33 17.68 -1.88
C LYS A 49 2.45 17.15 -0.46
N LEU A 50 2.26 15.86 -0.24
CA LEU A 50 2.30 15.27 1.09
C LEU A 50 3.72 14.98 1.58
N LYS A 51 4.74 15.11 0.70
CA LYS A 51 6.15 14.83 1.04
C LYS A 51 6.39 13.41 1.56
N ILE A 52 5.57 12.45 1.15
CA ILE A 52 5.85 11.04 1.43
C ILE A 52 7.14 10.65 0.72
N SER A 53 7.99 9.83 1.35
CA SER A 53 9.27 9.43 0.77
C SER A 53 9.05 8.73 -0.58
N LYS A 54 9.79 9.18 -1.62
CA LYS A 54 9.72 8.58 -2.97
C LYS A 54 10.62 7.35 -3.09
N ASP A 55 10.68 6.55 -2.04
CA ASP A 55 11.41 5.29 -1.98
C ASP A 55 10.46 4.09 -1.89
N ILE A 56 11.04 2.91 -1.72
CA ILE A 56 10.28 1.67 -1.57
C ILE A 56 9.36 1.69 -0.34
N ASN A 57 9.81 2.31 0.76
CA ASN A 57 9.05 2.31 1.99
C ASN A 57 7.82 3.22 1.86
N GLY A 58 8.00 4.45 1.37
CA GLY A 58 6.87 5.36 1.16
C GLY A 58 5.84 4.79 0.20
N ARG A 59 6.28 4.12 -0.88
CA ARG A 59 5.35 3.45 -1.80
C ARG A 59 4.65 2.27 -1.16
N PHE A 60 5.37 1.46 -0.40
CA PHE A 60 4.77 0.37 0.37
C PHE A 60 3.67 0.88 1.29
N GLU A 61 3.89 1.97 2.01
CA GLU A 61 2.89 2.57 2.89
C GLU A 61 1.64 3.03 2.11
N ILE A 62 1.83 3.67 0.94
CA ILE A 62 0.71 4.09 0.09
C ILE A 62 -0.09 2.87 -0.38
N ILE A 63 0.57 1.80 -0.82
CA ILE A 63 -0.12 0.57 -1.27
C ILE A 63 -0.90 -0.05 -0.11
N VAL A 64 -0.28 -0.22 1.05
CA VAL A 64 -0.94 -0.81 2.23
C VAL A 64 -2.12 0.02 2.71
N LEU A 65 -2.01 1.36 2.65
CA LEU A 65 -3.12 2.25 2.96
C LEU A 65 -4.32 2.04 2.01
N HIS A 66 -4.07 1.84 0.71
CA HIS A 66 -5.13 1.56 -0.26
C HIS A 66 -5.74 0.16 -0.07
N ILE A 67 -4.93 -0.84 0.30
CA ILE A 67 -5.42 -2.17 0.68
C ILE A 67 -6.36 -2.05 1.89
N PHE A 68 -5.95 -1.28 2.91
CA PHE A 68 -6.79 -1.00 4.07
C PHE A 68 -8.13 -0.40 3.67
N ILE A 69 -8.15 0.65 2.84
CA ILE A 69 -9.39 1.31 2.39
C ILE A 69 -10.36 0.28 1.78
N ILE A 70 -9.87 -0.58 0.88
CA ILE A 70 -10.70 -1.60 0.23
C ILE A 70 -11.19 -2.62 1.25
N PHE A 71 -10.31 -3.13 2.10
CA PHE A 71 -10.65 -4.17 3.08
C PHE A 71 -11.63 -3.67 4.14
N HIS A 72 -11.53 -2.39 4.51
CA HIS A 72 -12.47 -1.75 5.42
C HIS A 72 -13.89 -1.65 4.82
N CYS A 73 -13.98 -1.41 3.51
CA CYS A 73 -15.27 -1.30 2.81
C CYS A 73 -15.94 -2.67 2.55
N LEU A 74 -15.19 -3.77 2.56
CA LEU A 74 -15.68 -5.11 2.29
C LEU A 74 -16.03 -5.86 3.59
N SER A 75 -17.28 -6.30 3.74
CA SER A 75 -17.74 -7.05 4.91
C SER A 75 -16.90 -8.31 5.15
N ASN A 76 -16.57 -8.58 6.41
CA ASN A 76 -15.91 -9.82 6.83
C ASN A 76 -16.90 -11.00 7.01
N ASN A 77 -18.20 -10.75 6.97
CA ASN A 77 -19.23 -11.79 7.11
C ASN A 77 -19.55 -12.47 5.78
N ASP A 78 -18.99 -12.00 4.67
CA ASP A 78 -19.17 -12.58 3.34
C ASP A 78 -17.96 -13.43 2.95
N LYS A 79 -18.19 -14.72 2.72
CA LYS A 79 -17.13 -15.66 2.32
C LYS A 79 -16.44 -15.27 1.01
N LYS A 80 -17.17 -14.67 0.06
CA LYS A 80 -16.58 -14.17 -1.20
C LYS A 80 -15.59 -13.03 -0.93
N ASN A 81 -15.97 -12.10 -0.04
CA ASN A 81 -15.08 -11.02 0.35
C ASN A 81 -13.83 -11.52 1.08
N LEU A 82 -13.96 -12.51 1.96
CA LEU A 82 -12.81 -13.11 2.64
C LEU A 82 -11.86 -13.79 1.65
N THR A 83 -12.39 -14.57 0.71
CA THR A 83 -11.60 -15.20 -0.35
C THR A 83 -10.89 -14.14 -1.21
N PHE A 84 -11.61 -13.09 -1.59
CA PHE A 84 -11.03 -11.96 -2.34
C PHE A 84 -9.89 -11.27 -1.57
N LYS A 85 -10.10 -10.95 -0.29
CA LYS A 85 -9.07 -10.33 0.57
C LYS A 85 -7.82 -11.20 0.67
N GLN A 86 -7.99 -12.50 0.84
CA GLN A 86 -6.88 -13.45 0.88
C GLN A 86 -6.11 -13.47 -0.43
N SER A 87 -6.78 -13.70 -1.56
CA SER A 87 -6.13 -13.73 -2.89
C SER A 87 -5.46 -12.39 -3.23
N PHE A 88 -6.04 -11.27 -2.77
CA PHE A 88 -5.42 -9.95 -2.93
C PHE A 88 -4.09 -9.83 -2.16
N LEU A 89 -4.06 -10.28 -0.90
CA LEU A 89 -2.83 -10.27 -0.10
C LEU A 89 -1.77 -11.22 -0.67
N GLU A 90 -2.16 -12.39 -1.15
CA GLU A 90 -1.27 -13.33 -1.83
C GLU A 90 -0.63 -12.66 -3.06
N THR A 91 -1.44 -12.02 -3.92
CA THR A 91 -0.92 -11.27 -5.07
C THR A 91 0.08 -10.18 -4.64
N PHE A 92 -0.23 -9.42 -3.59
CA PHE A 92 0.68 -8.37 -3.09
C PHE A 92 1.99 -8.96 -2.55
N ILE A 93 1.93 -10.06 -1.83
CA ILE A 93 3.11 -10.75 -1.28
C ILE A 93 3.98 -11.31 -2.41
N ASP A 94 3.39 -11.94 -3.43
CA ASP A 94 4.10 -12.47 -4.60
C ASP A 94 4.80 -11.37 -5.39
N GLU A 95 4.14 -10.23 -5.59
CA GLU A 95 4.75 -9.07 -6.26
C GLU A 95 5.89 -8.46 -5.43
N LEU A 96 5.75 -8.45 -4.11
CA LEU A 96 6.81 -7.99 -3.20
C LEU A 96 7.99 -8.96 -3.21
N GLU A 97 7.73 -10.27 -3.26
CA GLU A 97 8.74 -11.31 -3.43
C GLU A 97 9.52 -11.12 -4.73
N SER A 98 8.82 -10.98 -5.85
CA SER A 98 9.43 -10.72 -7.16
C SER A 98 10.30 -9.46 -7.12
N THR A 99 9.80 -8.40 -6.49
CA THR A 99 10.54 -7.16 -6.29
C THR A 99 11.84 -7.38 -5.51
N TYR A 100 11.78 -8.12 -4.40
CA TYR A 100 12.95 -8.39 -3.57
C TYR A 100 14.00 -9.26 -4.29
N ARG A 101 13.58 -10.19 -5.14
CA ARG A 101 14.49 -10.99 -5.96
C ARG A 101 15.18 -10.14 -7.03
N GLU A 102 14.44 -9.30 -7.73
CA GLU A 102 14.99 -8.44 -8.79
C GLU A 102 16.01 -7.43 -8.27
N ILE A 103 15.84 -6.92 -7.05
CA ILE A 103 16.81 -6.01 -6.44
C ILE A 103 18.02 -6.74 -5.85
N GLY A 104 18.08 -8.08 -5.96
CA GLY A 104 19.22 -8.88 -5.57
C GLY A 104 19.36 -9.06 -4.07
N ILE A 105 18.25 -9.19 -3.34
CA ILE A 105 18.31 -9.62 -1.93
C ILE A 105 18.81 -11.05 -1.89
N SER A 106 19.89 -11.28 -1.12
CA SER A 106 20.48 -12.61 -0.99
C SER A 106 19.53 -13.60 -0.32
N ASP A 107 19.57 -14.87 -0.73
CA ASP A 107 18.71 -15.93 -0.22
C ASP A 107 18.77 -16.07 1.30
N ASN A 108 19.94 -15.87 1.90
CA ASN A 108 20.12 -15.92 3.36
C ASN A 108 19.31 -14.87 4.14
N THR A 109 19.00 -13.73 3.50
CA THR A 109 18.24 -12.64 4.13
C THR A 109 16.81 -12.52 3.60
N PHE A 110 16.52 -13.17 2.49
CA PHE A 110 15.25 -13.09 1.78
C PHE A 110 14.07 -13.51 2.64
N SER A 111 14.09 -14.74 3.18
CA SER A 111 12.99 -15.26 4.02
C SER A 111 12.73 -14.39 5.25
N LYS A 112 13.79 -13.86 5.88
CA LYS A 112 13.67 -12.93 7.01
C LYS A 112 12.98 -11.63 6.60
N LYS A 113 13.36 -11.06 5.45
CA LYS A 113 12.77 -9.81 4.94
C LYS A 113 11.31 -9.98 4.53
N MET A 114 10.98 -11.08 3.86
CA MET A 114 9.60 -11.41 3.50
C MET A 114 8.72 -11.56 4.75
N LYS A 115 9.22 -12.27 5.78
CA LYS A 115 8.49 -12.41 7.05
C LYS A 115 8.26 -11.07 7.74
N ILE A 116 9.24 -10.16 7.74
CA ILE A 116 9.12 -8.81 8.29
C ILE A 116 8.08 -8.01 7.50
N ALA A 117 8.13 -8.05 6.17
CA ALA A 117 7.20 -7.34 5.30
C ALA A 117 5.76 -7.83 5.49
N ALA A 118 5.53 -9.14 5.48
CA ALA A 118 4.21 -9.72 5.74
C ALA A 118 3.66 -9.30 7.11
N LYS A 119 4.48 -9.41 8.17
CA LYS A 119 4.10 -8.95 9.52
C LYS A 119 3.77 -7.45 9.54
N SER A 120 4.50 -6.65 8.78
CA SER A 120 4.27 -5.21 8.67
C SER A 120 2.94 -4.87 7.99
N ILE A 121 2.55 -5.61 6.95
CA ILE A 121 1.25 -5.47 6.27
C ILE A 121 0.12 -5.70 7.28
N TYR A 122 0.09 -6.88 7.92
CA TYR A 122 -0.96 -7.23 8.87
C TYR A 122 -1.08 -6.24 10.02
N ARG A 123 0.07 -5.81 10.58
CA ARG A 123 0.08 -4.83 11.67
C ARG A 123 -0.54 -3.49 11.26
N ARG A 124 -0.27 -3.02 10.04
CA ARG A 124 -0.85 -1.76 9.54
C ARG A 124 -2.34 -1.87 9.31
N LEU A 125 -2.77 -2.96 8.68
CA LEU A 125 -4.20 -3.21 8.45
C LEU A 125 -4.97 -3.27 9.76
N ASP A 126 -4.40 -3.93 10.78
CA ASP A 126 -4.99 -4.03 12.11
C ASP A 126 -5.07 -2.66 12.80
N VAL A 127 -3.96 -1.93 12.89
CA VAL A 127 -3.90 -0.60 13.52
C VAL A 127 -4.86 0.38 12.85
N TYR A 128 -4.88 0.45 11.53
CA TYR A 128 -5.79 1.34 10.80
C TYR A 128 -7.25 0.95 11.04
N SER A 129 -7.55 -0.34 11.10
CA SER A 129 -8.90 -0.84 11.38
C SER A 129 -9.38 -0.47 12.80
N GLN A 130 -8.48 -0.49 13.77
CA GLN A 130 -8.78 -0.14 15.17
C GLN A 130 -8.91 1.37 15.40
N THR A 131 -8.23 2.18 14.59
CA THR A 131 -8.13 3.63 14.82
C THR A 131 -9.03 4.47 13.92
N ILE A 132 -9.55 3.92 12.81
CA ILE A 132 -10.29 4.68 11.78
C ILE A 132 -11.51 5.46 12.31
N GLU A 133 -12.16 4.95 13.36
CA GLU A 133 -13.34 5.60 13.94
C GLU A 133 -12.98 6.78 14.89
N ASN A 134 -11.69 6.94 15.23
CA ASN A 134 -11.18 8.04 16.03
C ASN A 134 -10.14 8.83 15.23
N ILE A 135 -10.49 10.08 14.86
CA ILE A 135 -9.69 10.90 13.95
C ILE A 135 -8.27 11.16 14.49
N ASP A 136 -8.12 11.39 15.79
CA ASP A 136 -6.82 11.69 16.39
C ASP A 136 -5.92 10.45 16.40
N LEU A 137 -6.44 9.31 16.84
CA LEU A 137 -5.72 8.04 16.83
C LEU A 137 -5.37 7.58 15.42
N PHE A 138 -6.26 7.84 14.45
CA PHE A 138 -5.99 7.50 13.06
C PHE A 138 -4.89 8.42 12.49
N ASN A 139 -4.93 9.71 12.77
CA ASN A 139 -3.88 10.66 12.40
C ASN A 139 -2.52 10.27 12.99
N GLU A 140 -2.46 9.92 14.28
CA GLU A 140 -1.25 9.40 14.90
C GLU A 140 -0.72 8.14 14.22
N SER A 141 -1.62 7.23 13.83
CA SER A 141 -1.24 6.00 13.16
C SER A 141 -0.71 6.25 11.73
N LEU A 142 -1.31 7.21 11.00
CA LEU A 142 -0.82 7.66 9.70
C LEU A 142 0.57 8.30 9.84
N GLN A 143 0.72 9.25 10.78
CA GLN A 143 1.98 9.93 11.06
C GLN A 143 3.10 8.93 11.32
N ARG A 144 2.91 8.02 12.25
CA ARG A 144 3.91 7.04 12.66
C ARG A 144 4.34 6.08 11.55
N ASN A 145 3.41 5.69 10.66
CA ASN A 145 3.71 4.71 9.61
C ASN A 145 4.28 5.37 8.36
N ILE A 146 3.77 6.54 7.98
CA ILE A 146 4.10 7.18 6.69
C ILE A 146 5.28 8.15 6.82
N TRP A 147 5.40 8.83 7.96
CA TRP A 147 6.49 9.78 8.22
C TRP A 147 7.22 9.47 9.55
N PRO A 148 7.83 8.29 9.70
CA PRO A 148 8.35 7.81 11.00
C PRO A 148 9.52 8.61 11.56
N LEU A 149 10.17 9.45 10.76
CA LEU A 149 11.39 10.20 11.14
C LEU A 149 11.19 11.72 11.17
N GLU A 150 9.99 12.19 10.90
CA GLU A 150 9.72 13.62 10.76
C GLU A 150 8.47 14.00 11.56
N ASP A 151 8.55 15.08 12.30
CA ASP A 151 7.35 15.77 12.80
C ASP A 151 6.71 16.47 11.60
N GLN A 152 5.73 15.80 11.01
CA GLN A 152 5.06 16.36 9.85
C GLN A 152 4.09 17.47 10.25
N ASP A 153 3.99 18.43 9.34
CA ASP A 153 2.94 19.41 9.37
C ASP A 153 1.57 18.72 9.47
N THR A 154 0.84 19.00 10.54
CA THR A 154 -0.50 18.46 10.83
C THR A 154 -1.44 18.57 9.63
N ASN A 155 -1.28 19.61 8.77
CA ASN A 155 -2.05 19.79 7.56
C ASN A 155 -1.89 18.63 6.57
N LYS A 156 -0.68 18.09 6.40
CA LYS A 156 -0.44 16.96 5.48
C LYS A 156 -1.09 15.67 5.97
N VAL A 157 -1.04 15.46 7.28
CA VAL A 157 -1.69 14.30 7.91
C VAL A 157 -3.21 14.42 7.73
N ASN A 158 -3.78 15.59 7.97
CA ASN A 158 -5.20 15.85 7.77
C ASN A 158 -5.62 15.69 6.30
N GLU A 159 -4.84 16.20 5.34
CA GLU A 159 -5.12 16.01 3.91
C GLU A 159 -5.11 14.52 3.52
N LEU A 160 -4.18 13.74 4.05
CA LEU A 160 -4.16 12.30 3.79
C LEU A 160 -5.35 11.59 4.45
N ASN A 161 -5.70 11.98 5.65
CA ASN A 161 -6.89 11.51 6.37
C ASN A 161 -8.16 11.77 5.56
N GLU A 162 -8.38 13.02 5.13
CA GLU A 162 -9.52 13.39 4.26
C GLU A 162 -9.56 12.55 2.97
N TYR A 163 -8.39 12.31 2.36
CA TYR A 163 -8.28 11.44 1.21
C TYR A 163 -8.80 10.03 1.51
N VAL A 164 -8.38 9.44 2.65
CA VAL A 164 -8.82 8.11 3.07
C VAL A 164 -10.33 8.06 3.27
N TYR A 165 -10.90 9.00 4.05
CA TYR A 165 -12.34 9.04 4.30
C TYR A 165 -13.15 9.25 3.02
N LYS A 166 -12.68 10.09 2.10
CA LYS A 166 -13.31 10.29 0.79
C LYS A 166 -13.33 8.99 -0.01
N LYS A 167 -12.26 8.19 0.03
CA LYS A 167 -12.19 6.89 -0.64
C LYS A 167 -13.09 5.85 0.03
N ILE A 168 -13.08 5.78 1.35
CA ILE A 168 -14.00 4.92 2.11
C ILE A 168 -15.45 5.27 1.75
N LYS A 169 -15.83 6.54 1.76
CA LYS A 169 -17.16 6.98 1.37
C LYS A 169 -17.53 6.58 -0.07
N LYS A 170 -16.56 6.66 -1.01
CA LYS A 170 -16.75 6.23 -2.42
C LYS A 170 -17.04 4.75 -2.55
N TYR A 171 -16.40 3.91 -1.72
CA TYR A 171 -16.47 2.45 -1.83
C TYR A 171 -17.37 1.77 -0.80
N LYS A 172 -17.83 2.48 0.22
CA LYS A 172 -18.76 1.96 1.25
C LYS A 172 -20.02 1.36 0.59
N ASN A 173 -20.43 0.22 1.07
CA ASN A 173 -21.62 -0.53 0.59
C ASN A 173 -21.50 -1.05 -0.85
N LYS A 174 -20.32 -1.09 -1.43
CA LYS A 174 -20.07 -1.70 -2.75
C LYS A 174 -19.52 -3.10 -2.59
N SER A 175 -19.91 -4.00 -3.49
CA SER A 175 -19.24 -5.28 -3.69
C SER A 175 -17.83 -5.08 -4.25
N PHE A 176 -16.97 -6.10 -4.18
CA PHE A 176 -15.63 -5.99 -4.76
C PHE A 176 -15.68 -5.80 -6.30
N ASP A 177 -16.67 -6.36 -7.00
CA ASP A 177 -16.87 -6.17 -8.44
C ASP A 177 -17.21 -4.71 -8.76
N GLU A 178 -18.10 -4.09 -7.98
CA GLU A 178 -18.44 -2.67 -8.12
C GLU A 178 -17.27 -1.75 -7.78
N ILE A 179 -16.43 -2.14 -6.80
CA ILE A 179 -15.20 -1.41 -6.49
C ILE A 179 -14.23 -1.48 -7.66
N ILE A 180 -14.05 -2.65 -8.26
CA ILE A 180 -13.21 -2.84 -9.44
C ILE A 180 -13.75 -2.00 -10.59
N GLU A 181 -15.03 -2.04 -10.87
CA GLU A 181 -15.63 -1.26 -11.94
C GLU A 181 -15.44 0.25 -11.72
N SER A 182 -15.78 0.74 -10.53
CA SER A 182 -15.63 2.16 -10.19
C SER A 182 -14.17 2.65 -10.12
N SER A 183 -13.21 1.76 -9.99
CA SER A 183 -11.77 2.08 -10.03
C SER A 183 -11.21 2.22 -11.45
N LYS A 184 -11.96 1.86 -12.50
CA LYS A 184 -11.58 2.08 -13.92
C LYS A 184 -11.43 3.57 -14.25
N GLN A 185 -12.22 4.41 -13.61
CA GLN A 185 -12.20 5.87 -13.78
C GLN A 185 -11.16 6.57 -12.89
N GLY A 186 -10.29 5.81 -12.26
CA GLY A 186 -9.27 6.26 -11.32
C GLY A 186 -9.56 5.82 -9.89
N PHE A 187 -8.49 5.33 -9.26
CA PHE A 187 -8.54 4.90 -7.86
C PHE A 187 -8.64 6.10 -6.94
#